data_62cff570b83a1834021493483f064f54
#
_entry.id   62cff570b83a1834021493483f064f54
#
_cell.length_a   1.000
_cell.length_b   1.000
_cell.length_c   1.000
_cell.angle_alpha   90.00
_cell.angle_beta   90.00
_cell.angle_gamma   90.00
#
_symmetry.space_group_name_H-M   'P 1'
#
loop_
_entity.id
_entity.type
_entity.pdbx_description
1 polymer ?
#
loop_
_entity_poly.entity_id
_entity_poly.type
_entity_poly.pdbx_seq_one_letter_code
_entity_poly.pdbx_strand_id
1 'polypeptide(L)'
;DWSSDVCSSDLSYITELVIWLLTLLVWVYTPGLIGVALEAGRQANPDSGAVYISRFVSYGLFRFLVYVLGSLSTGLTVLRLLSREGLIPQGDYIGLLTTLAALFVGMYLFLYIRSLSFKLWRYILLDNLSGGLLAQDYFFQDWLRALLMALVSLLTFAPLSTITLWAIAAGVLLLIQLLGIVQVIRRLTQGSTGFLFLFLYLCAHEIAPFLYVIGLSISFSRGDLLLPTTFQ
;
A
#
# COMPACT_ATOMS: atom_id res chain seq x y z
N ASP A 1 1.45 35.73 -11.26
CA ASP A 1 1.63 34.97 -10.01
C ASP A 1 2.53 33.77 -10.18
N TRP A 2 3.77 34.04 -10.62
CA TRP A 2 4.77 33.00 -10.94
C TRP A 2 5.31 32.23 -9.71
N SER A 3 5.12 32.77 -8.51
CA SER A 3 5.71 32.21 -7.29
C SER A 3 4.96 30.98 -6.74
N SER A 4 3.64 30.90 -6.95
CA SER A 4 2.81 29.79 -6.42
C SER A 4 2.94 28.50 -7.25
N ASP A 5 3.03 28.63 -8.58
CA ASP A 5 3.13 27.47 -9.47
C ASP A 5 4.48 26.78 -9.38
N VAL A 6 5.55 27.55 -9.18
CA VAL A 6 6.91 27.03 -8.98
C VAL A 6 6.99 26.21 -7.69
N CYS A 7 6.44 26.70 -6.57
CA CYS A 7 6.51 25.99 -5.29
C CYS A 7 5.73 24.65 -5.28
N SER A 8 4.59 24.59 -5.96
CA SER A 8 3.79 23.35 -5.99
C SER A 8 4.44 22.27 -6.87
N SER A 9 5.05 22.68 -7.99
CA SER A 9 5.83 21.77 -8.83
C SER A 9 7.05 21.24 -8.12
N ASP A 10 7.78 22.10 -7.40
CA ASP A 10 9.00 21.73 -6.67
C ASP A 10 8.72 20.71 -5.57
N LEU A 11 7.62 20.87 -4.79
CA LEU A 11 7.24 19.89 -3.79
C LEU A 11 6.99 18.52 -4.39
N SER A 12 6.29 18.47 -5.53
CA SER A 12 5.99 17.20 -6.18
C SER A 12 7.25 16.51 -6.71
N TYR A 13 8.23 17.28 -7.25
CA TYR A 13 9.51 16.74 -7.69
C TYR A 13 10.38 16.25 -6.52
N ILE A 14 10.43 17.01 -5.41
CA ILE A 14 11.18 16.60 -4.19
C ILE A 14 10.57 15.31 -3.63
N THR A 15 9.25 15.23 -3.52
CA THR A 15 8.59 14.03 -3.01
C THR A 15 8.86 12.82 -3.90
N GLU A 16 8.84 12.99 -5.22
CA GLU A 16 9.17 11.93 -6.17
C GLU A 16 10.63 11.49 -6.04
N LEU A 17 11.56 12.43 -5.90
CA LEU A 17 12.97 12.12 -5.66
C LEU A 17 13.12 11.27 -4.38
N VAL A 18 12.44 11.63 -3.30
CA VAL A 18 12.44 10.86 -2.04
C VAL A 18 11.89 9.45 -2.25
N ILE A 19 10.78 9.28 -2.99
CA ILE A 19 10.22 7.98 -3.33
C ILE A 19 11.25 7.13 -4.09
N TRP A 20 11.94 7.70 -5.06
CA TRP A 20 12.92 6.97 -5.85
C TRP A 20 14.19 6.65 -5.07
N LEU A 21 14.65 7.54 -4.19
CA LEU A 21 15.75 7.23 -3.28
C LEU A 21 15.37 6.09 -2.33
N LEU A 22 14.16 6.10 -1.78
CA LEU A 22 13.67 4.99 -0.95
C LEU A 22 13.52 3.69 -1.75
N THR A 23 13.05 3.77 -3.00
CA THR A 23 12.94 2.60 -3.89
C THR A 23 14.31 2.01 -4.18
N LEU A 24 15.30 2.84 -4.50
CA LEU A 24 16.69 2.41 -4.69
C LEU A 24 17.26 1.79 -3.43
N LEU A 25 17.03 2.40 -2.27
CA LEU A 25 17.49 1.89 -0.98
C LEU A 25 16.89 0.51 -0.69
N VAL A 26 15.57 0.35 -0.87
CA VAL A 26 14.90 -0.93 -0.74
C VAL A 26 15.47 -1.95 -1.73
N TRP A 27 15.73 -1.56 -2.97
CA TRP A 27 16.30 -2.42 -4.00
C TRP A 27 17.74 -2.85 -3.67
N VAL A 28 18.59 -1.94 -3.20
CA VAL A 28 19.98 -2.25 -2.80
C VAL A 28 20.02 -3.26 -1.66
N TYR A 29 19.10 -3.14 -0.70
CA TYR A 29 19.02 -4.09 0.42
C TYR A 29 18.34 -5.42 0.09
N THR A 30 17.70 -5.55 -1.08
CA THR A 30 16.92 -6.74 -1.45
C THR A 30 17.21 -7.29 -2.86
N PRO A 31 18.47 -7.34 -3.32
CA PRO A 31 18.78 -7.73 -4.69
C PRO A 31 18.33 -9.16 -5.05
N GLY A 32 18.07 -10.00 -4.08
CA GLY A 32 17.57 -11.37 -4.27
C GLY A 32 16.10 -11.59 -3.92
N LEU A 33 15.37 -10.55 -3.48
CA LEU A 33 14.03 -10.72 -2.92
C LEU A 33 13.03 -11.28 -3.94
N ILE A 34 13.15 -10.90 -5.20
CA ILE A 34 12.32 -11.44 -6.28
C ILE A 34 12.62 -12.93 -6.45
N GLY A 35 13.90 -13.32 -6.50
CA GLY A 35 14.32 -14.72 -6.56
C GLY A 35 13.84 -15.51 -5.35
N VAL A 36 14.03 -14.98 -4.15
CA VAL A 36 13.58 -15.58 -2.89
C VAL A 36 12.06 -15.71 -2.83
N ALA A 37 11.32 -14.71 -3.28
CA ALA A 37 9.86 -14.74 -3.30
C ALA A 37 9.31 -15.73 -4.34
N LEU A 38 9.94 -15.83 -5.52
CA LEU A 38 9.61 -16.83 -6.53
C LEU A 38 9.95 -18.26 -6.04
N GLU A 39 11.06 -18.40 -5.33
CA GLU A 39 11.50 -19.67 -4.77
C GLU A 39 10.69 -20.07 -3.53
N ALA A 40 10.34 -19.14 -2.66
CA ALA A 40 9.43 -19.36 -1.54
C ALA A 40 8.01 -19.76 -2.01
N GLY A 41 7.59 -19.29 -3.18
CA GLY A 41 6.38 -19.77 -3.84
C GLY A 41 6.47 -21.23 -4.34
N ARG A 42 7.70 -21.74 -4.55
CA ARG A 42 7.97 -23.13 -4.98
C ARG A 42 8.31 -24.06 -3.82
N GLN A 43 9.01 -23.56 -2.82
CA GLN A 43 9.47 -24.36 -1.67
C GLN A 43 8.69 -23.97 -0.42
N ALA A 44 8.23 -24.98 0.32
CA ALA A 44 7.47 -24.82 1.57
C ALA A 44 8.35 -24.41 2.78
N ASN A 45 9.47 -23.73 2.57
CA ASN A 45 10.39 -23.38 3.65
C ASN A 45 10.20 -21.94 4.10
N PRO A 46 9.54 -21.69 5.28
CA PRO A 46 9.10 -20.36 5.70
C PRO A 46 10.23 -19.42 6.10
N ASP A 47 11.40 -19.94 6.45
CA ASP A 47 12.45 -19.15 7.09
C ASP A 47 13.44 -18.51 6.12
N SER A 48 13.43 -18.91 4.85
CA SER A 48 14.46 -18.50 3.89
C SER A 48 14.44 -16.98 3.59
N GLY A 49 13.26 -16.39 3.44
CA GLY A 49 13.13 -14.95 3.10
C GLY A 49 13.46 -14.02 4.27
N ALA A 50 12.92 -14.33 5.46
CA ALA A 50 13.19 -13.54 6.66
C ALA A 50 14.65 -13.65 7.09
N VAL A 51 15.26 -14.84 7.00
CA VAL A 51 16.68 -15.08 7.28
C VAL A 51 17.56 -14.36 6.26
N TYR A 52 17.19 -14.36 4.97
CA TYR A 52 17.95 -13.65 3.95
C TYR A 52 17.98 -12.14 4.22
N ILE A 53 16.82 -11.53 4.49
CA ILE A 53 16.70 -10.09 4.78
C ILE A 53 17.44 -9.73 6.06
N SER A 54 17.36 -10.57 7.10
CA SER A 54 18.00 -10.32 8.40
C SER A 54 19.54 -10.30 8.34
N ARG A 55 20.15 -10.83 7.27
CA ARG A 55 21.60 -10.75 7.05
C ARG A 55 22.07 -9.35 6.66
N PHE A 56 21.19 -8.54 6.07
CA PHE A 56 21.56 -7.21 5.54
C PHE A 56 21.00 -6.08 6.38
N VAL A 57 19.76 -6.21 6.85
CA VAL A 57 19.06 -5.16 7.62
C VAL A 57 18.12 -5.81 8.60
N SER A 58 17.86 -5.16 9.75
CA SER A 58 16.83 -5.64 10.65
C SER A 58 15.49 -5.73 9.92
N TYR A 59 14.79 -6.84 10.04
CA TYR A 59 13.48 -7.06 9.41
C TYR A 59 12.47 -5.95 9.74
N GLY A 60 12.55 -5.41 10.97
CA GLY A 60 11.69 -4.29 11.40
C GLY A 60 11.95 -2.99 10.63
N LEU A 61 13.22 -2.63 10.42
CA LEU A 61 13.60 -1.45 9.65
C LEU A 61 13.18 -1.59 8.18
N PHE A 62 13.42 -2.76 7.60
CA PHE A 62 13.04 -3.01 6.22
C PHE A 62 11.52 -2.91 6.02
N ARG A 63 10.74 -3.49 6.93
CA ARG A 63 9.29 -3.39 6.91
C ARG A 63 8.79 -1.95 7.05
N PHE A 64 9.42 -1.18 7.93
CA PHE A 64 9.14 0.25 8.09
C PHE A 64 9.37 1.01 6.78
N LEU A 65 10.51 0.78 6.11
CA LEU A 65 10.82 1.40 4.82
C LEU A 65 9.79 1.05 3.73
N VAL A 66 9.37 -0.21 3.66
CA VAL A 66 8.32 -0.65 2.72
C VAL A 66 6.99 0.06 2.99
N TYR A 67 6.61 0.24 4.26
CA TYR A 67 5.39 0.94 4.61
C TYR A 67 5.47 2.44 4.29
N VAL A 68 6.59 3.07 4.58
CA VAL A 68 6.84 4.48 4.24
C VAL A 68 6.79 4.67 2.72
N LEU A 69 7.51 3.84 1.96
CA LEU A 69 7.52 3.90 0.50
C LEU A 69 6.12 3.69 -0.09
N GLY A 70 5.40 2.65 0.37
CA GLY A 70 4.06 2.35 -0.12
C GLY A 70 3.04 3.44 0.20
N SER A 71 3.11 4.03 1.40
CA SER A 71 2.24 5.12 1.80
C SER A 71 2.54 6.41 1.05
N LEU A 72 3.81 6.74 0.88
CA LEU A 72 4.23 7.96 0.20
C LEU A 72 3.91 7.91 -1.30
N SER A 73 4.22 6.78 -1.97
CA SER A 73 3.93 6.63 -3.41
C SER A 73 2.43 6.60 -3.70
N THR A 74 1.63 5.91 -2.87
CA THR A 74 0.17 5.92 -3.02
C THR A 74 -0.40 7.30 -2.74
N GLY A 75 0.02 7.96 -1.65
CA GLY A 75 -0.41 9.31 -1.29
C GLY A 75 -0.10 10.32 -2.39
N LEU A 76 1.11 10.30 -2.95
CA LEU A 76 1.50 11.20 -4.04
C LEU A 76 0.70 10.93 -5.32
N THR A 77 0.47 9.65 -5.67
CA THR A 77 -0.36 9.29 -6.82
C THR A 77 -1.77 9.87 -6.69
N VAL A 78 -2.41 9.65 -5.54
CA VAL A 78 -3.77 10.17 -5.26
C VAL A 78 -3.78 11.69 -5.26
N LEU A 79 -2.81 12.34 -4.60
CA LEU A 79 -2.71 13.80 -4.56
C LEU A 79 -2.66 14.41 -5.97
N ARG A 80 -1.82 13.85 -6.86
CA ARG A 80 -1.69 14.33 -8.24
C ARG A 80 -2.95 14.12 -9.06
N LEU A 81 -3.62 13.00 -8.87
CA LEU A 81 -4.89 12.74 -9.54
C LEU A 81 -5.97 13.72 -9.08
N LEU A 82 -6.08 14.01 -7.78
CA LEU A 82 -6.99 15.01 -7.24
C LEU A 82 -6.67 16.44 -7.72
N SER A 83 -5.39 16.78 -7.81
CA SER A 83 -4.95 18.08 -8.35
C SER A 83 -5.28 18.23 -9.82
N ARG A 84 -5.15 17.16 -10.64
CA ARG A 84 -5.54 17.18 -12.06
C ARG A 84 -7.05 17.33 -12.26
N GLU A 85 -7.86 16.86 -11.33
CA GLU A 85 -9.32 17.03 -11.35
C GLU A 85 -9.77 18.40 -10.82
N GLY A 86 -8.82 19.24 -10.38
CA GLY A 86 -9.13 20.57 -9.84
C GLY A 86 -9.76 20.54 -8.44
N LEU A 87 -9.75 19.39 -7.76
CA LEU A 87 -10.29 19.26 -6.40
C LEU A 87 -9.38 19.89 -5.34
N ILE A 88 -8.13 20.14 -5.69
CA ILE A 88 -7.17 20.86 -4.83
C ILE A 88 -6.85 22.18 -5.52
N PRO A 89 -7.05 23.33 -4.85
CA PRO A 89 -6.75 24.64 -5.43
C PRO A 89 -5.28 24.73 -5.87
N GLN A 90 -5.06 25.11 -7.11
CA GLN A 90 -3.71 25.37 -7.60
C GLN A 90 -3.18 26.63 -6.92
N GLY A 91 -1.98 26.55 -6.35
CA GLY A 91 -1.34 27.66 -5.64
C GLY A 91 -1.47 27.62 -4.11
N ASP A 92 -2.28 26.76 -3.54
CA ASP A 92 -2.33 26.55 -2.08
C ASP A 92 -1.28 25.50 -1.64
N TYR A 93 -0.07 25.97 -1.42
CA TYR A 93 1.05 25.12 -0.96
C TYR A 93 0.76 24.45 0.39
N ILE A 94 0.13 25.15 1.31
CA ILE A 94 -0.20 24.62 2.64
C ILE A 94 -1.28 23.54 2.51
N GLY A 95 -2.31 23.78 1.72
CA GLY A 95 -3.37 22.81 1.43
C GLY A 95 -2.83 21.56 0.76
N LEU A 96 -1.90 21.69 -0.19
CA LEU A 96 -1.27 20.58 -0.87
C LEU A 96 -0.39 19.74 0.07
N LEU A 97 0.40 20.38 0.93
CA LEU A 97 1.25 19.72 1.92
C LEU A 97 0.41 19.01 2.99
N THR A 98 -0.63 19.66 3.51
CA THR A 98 -1.53 19.05 4.50
C THR A 98 -2.30 17.87 3.93
N THR A 99 -2.75 17.95 2.68
CA THR A 99 -3.42 16.83 1.99
C THR A 99 -2.45 15.66 1.78
N LEU A 100 -1.22 15.93 1.33
CA LEU A 100 -0.20 14.89 1.19
C LEU A 100 0.11 14.22 2.54
N ALA A 101 0.28 15.02 3.60
CA ALA A 101 0.51 14.50 4.94
C ALA A 101 -0.65 13.65 5.45
N ALA A 102 -1.89 14.08 5.24
CA ALA A 102 -3.09 13.34 5.61
C ALA A 102 -3.20 12.01 4.84
N LEU A 103 -2.96 12.01 3.52
CA LEU A 103 -2.96 10.81 2.70
C LEU A 103 -1.84 9.84 3.12
N PHE A 104 -0.64 10.36 3.38
CA PHE A 104 0.49 9.57 3.86
C PHE A 104 0.18 8.90 5.20
N VAL A 105 -0.26 9.68 6.19
CA VAL A 105 -0.59 9.18 7.53
C VAL A 105 -1.76 8.18 7.46
N GLY A 106 -2.81 8.50 6.71
CA GLY A 106 -3.96 7.62 6.53
C GLY A 106 -3.57 6.28 5.92
N MET A 107 -2.75 6.30 4.86
CA MET A 107 -2.29 5.07 4.21
C MET A 107 -1.32 4.27 5.09
N TYR A 108 -0.43 4.95 5.81
CA TYR A 108 0.49 4.30 6.75
C TYR A 108 -0.27 3.62 7.89
N LEU A 109 -1.24 4.30 8.48
CA LEU A 109 -2.10 3.74 9.52
C LEU A 109 -2.91 2.55 9.00
N PHE A 110 -3.44 2.64 7.78
CA PHE A 110 -4.15 1.53 7.16
C PHE A 110 -3.26 0.27 7.05
N LEU A 111 -2.04 0.40 6.52
CA LEU A 111 -1.08 -0.70 6.42
C LEU A 111 -0.68 -1.24 7.80
N TYR A 112 -0.48 -0.35 8.78
CA TYR A 112 -0.13 -0.73 10.13
C TYR A 112 -1.26 -1.49 10.83
N ILE A 113 -2.50 -1.01 10.75
CA ILE A 113 -3.68 -1.67 11.32
C ILE A 113 -3.90 -3.03 10.66
N ARG A 114 -3.77 -3.12 9.33
CA ARG A 114 -3.84 -4.39 8.61
C ARG A 114 -2.79 -5.38 9.13
N SER A 115 -1.57 -4.93 9.33
CA SER A 115 -0.51 -5.75 9.90
C SER A 115 -0.79 -6.20 11.34
N LEU A 116 -1.36 -5.32 12.16
CA LEU A 116 -1.73 -5.63 13.55
C LEU A 116 -2.87 -6.65 13.60
N SER A 117 -3.89 -6.43 12.77
CA SER A 117 -5.01 -7.36 12.59
C SER A 117 -4.51 -8.75 12.18
N PHE A 118 -3.58 -8.83 11.21
CA PHE A 118 -2.97 -10.09 10.83
C PHE A 118 -2.24 -10.79 11.99
N LYS A 119 -1.49 -10.04 12.83
CA LYS A 119 -0.82 -10.62 14.00
C LYS A 119 -1.83 -11.19 14.98
N LEU A 120 -2.96 -10.51 15.19
CA LEU A 120 -4.04 -10.97 16.06
C LEU A 120 -4.65 -12.27 15.52
N TRP A 121 -5.00 -12.32 14.24
CA TRP A 121 -5.53 -13.51 13.59
C TRP A 121 -4.56 -14.68 13.65
N ARG A 122 -3.27 -14.42 13.41
CA ARG A 122 -2.21 -15.42 13.53
C ARG A 122 -2.16 -16.01 14.93
N TYR A 123 -2.24 -15.19 15.97
CA TYR A 123 -2.17 -15.64 17.36
C TYR A 123 -3.37 -16.50 17.75
N ILE A 124 -4.56 -16.14 17.30
CA ILE A 124 -5.81 -16.81 17.72
C ILE A 124 -6.04 -18.12 16.95
N LEU A 125 -5.66 -18.19 15.68
CA LEU A 125 -6.27 -19.08 14.72
C LEU A 125 -5.30 -19.89 13.87
N LEU A 126 -4.04 -19.49 13.76
CA LEU A 126 -3.07 -20.17 12.91
C LEU A 126 -2.01 -20.87 13.76
N ASP A 127 -1.63 -22.06 13.33
CA ASP A 127 -0.43 -22.71 13.83
C ASP A 127 0.83 -21.94 13.42
N ASN A 128 1.93 -22.17 14.14
CA ASN A 128 3.16 -21.40 13.95
C ASN A 128 3.72 -21.51 12.53
N LEU A 129 3.56 -22.67 11.88
CA LEU A 129 4.09 -22.90 10.55
C LEU A 129 3.27 -22.14 9.49
N SER A 130 1.97 -22.35 9.44
CA SER A 130 1.07 -21.70 8.49
C SER A 130 1.04 -20.20 8.67
N GLY A 131 1.07 -19.73 9.94
CA GLY A 131 1.14 -18.32 10.27
C GLY A 131 2.47 -17.67 9.85
N GLY A 132 3.60 -18.40 9.88
CA GLY A 132 4.89 -17.94 9.41
C GLY A 132 4.91 -17.73 7.89
N LEU A 133 4.44 -18.73 7.13
CA LEU A 133 4.35 -18.69 5.68
C LEU A 133 3.43 -17.54 5.21
N LEU A 134 2.28 -17.40 5.83
CA LEU A 134 1.33 -16.35 5.49
C LEU A 134 1.88 -14.94 5.80
N ALA A 135 2.64 -14.79 6.90
CA ALA A 135 3.30 -13.52 7.23
C ALA A 135 4.32 -13.10 6.15
N GLN A 136 5.02 -14.07 5.56
CA GLN A 136 5.97 -13.85 4.49
C GLN A 136 5.26 -13.45 3.18
N ASP A 137 4.15 -14.11 2.86
CA ASP A 137 3.33 -13.78 1.70
C ASP A 137 2.77 -12.35 1.80
N TYR A 138 2.27 -11.93 2.98
CA TYR A 138 1.81 -10.55 3.21
C TYR A 138 2.93 -9.52 3.09
N PHE A 139 4.09 -9.83 3.62
CA PHE A 139 5.25 -8.95 3.49
C PHE A 139 5.63 -8.74 2.03
N PHE A 140 5.62 -9.80 1.22
CA PHE A 140 5.90 -9.72 -0.21
C PHE A 140 4.85 -8.90 -0.95
N GLN A 141 3.57 -9.04 -0.60
CA GLN A 141 2.50 -8.22 -1.17
C GLN A 141 2.68 -6.72 -0.86
N ASP A 142 3.01 -6.37 0.39
CA ASP A 142 3.24 -4.99 0.79
C ASP A 142 4.45 -4.39 0.04
N TRP A 143 5.51 -5.17 -0.13
CA TRP A 143 6.67 -4.77 -0.93
C TRP A 143 6.31 -4.58 -2.41
N LEU A 144 5.60 -5.53 -3.01
CA LEU A 144 5.16 -5.44 -4.40
C LEU A 144 4.23 -4.24 -4.62
N ARG A 145 3.31 -3.99 -3.68
CA ARG A 145 2.45 -2.80 -3.68
C ARG A 145 3.26 -1.52 -3.67
N ALA A 146 4.22 -1.40 -2.77
CA ALA A 146 5.09 -0.23 -2.67
C ALA A 146 5.84 0.02 -3.97
N LEU A 147 6.43 -1.02 -4.56
CA LEU A 147 7.17 -0.94 -5.81
C LEU A 147 6.27 -0.54 -6.99
N LEU A 148 5.14 -1.22 -7.17
CA LEU A 148 4.24 -0.93 -8.29
C LEU A 148 3.59 0.45 -8.15
N MET A 149 3.22 0.89 -6.94
CA MET A 149 2.71 2.24 -6.74
C MET A 149 3.78 3.31 -6.95
N ALA A 150 5.05 3.04 -6.67
CA ALA A 150 6.15 3.93 -7.04
C ALA A 150 6.29 4.06 -8.57
N LEU A 151 6.09 2.98 -9.33
CA LEU A 151 6.04 3.04 -10.79
C LEU A 151 4.80 3.81 -11.30
N VAL A 152 3.64 3.59 -10.68
CA VAL A 152 2.42 4.35 -11.04
C VAL A 152 2.60 5.84 -10.75
N SER A 153 3.27 6.22 -9.66
CA SER A 153 3.55 7.63 -9.36
C SER A 153 4.36 8.30 -10.46
N LEU A 154 5.31 7.60 -11.10
CA LEU A 154 6.01 8.11 -12.28
C LEU A 154 5.08 8.30 -13.49
N LEU A 155 4.14 7.37 -13.72
CA LEU A 155 3.21 7.49 -14.83
C LEU A 155 2.30 8.72 -14.72
N THR A 156 2.16 9.30 -13.51
CA THR A 156 1.42 10.55 -13.35
C THR A 156 2.09 11.75 -14.02
N PHE A 157 3.35 11.69 -14.38
CA PHE A 157 4.03 12.72 -15.20
C PHE A 157 3.79 12.55 -16.69
N ALA A 158 3.35 11.37 -17.13
CA ALA A 158 3.07 11.13 -18.55
C ALA A 158 1.80 11.91 -18.99
N PRO A 159 1.69 12.28 -20.26
CA PRO A 159 0.54 12.97 -20.82
C PRO A 159 -0.66 12.03 -21.04
N LEU A 160 -0.99 11.26 -20.01
CA LEU A 160 -2.13 10.34 -19.97
C LEU A 160 -3.37 11.05 -19.43
N SER A 161 -4.56 10.60 -19.85
CA SER A 161 -5.81 11.11 -19.28
C SER A 161 -5.93 10.73 -17.81
N THR A 162 -6.57 11.58 -17.01
CA THR A 162 -6.79 11.34 -15.57
C THR A 162 -7.56 10.04 -15.33
N ILE A 163 -8.55 9.74 -16.17
CA ILE A 163 -9.33 8.49 -16.10
C ILE A 163 -8.41 7.28 -16.32
N THR A 164 -7.50 7.33 -17.29
CA THR A 164 -6.55 6.25 -17.56
C THR A 164 -5.63 6.02 -16.37
N LEU A 165 -5.12 7.09 -15.76
CA LEU A 165 -4.26 7.00 -14.58
C LEU A 165 -5.00 6.42 -13.36
N TRP A 166 -6.26 6.82 -13.12
CA TRP A 166 -7.10 6.21 -12.10
C TRP A 166 -7.33 4.72 -12.35
N ALA A 167 -7.62 4.35 -13.60
CA ALA A 167 -7.81 2.95 -13.99
C ALA A 167 -6.54 2.11 -13.77
N ILE A 168 -5.36 2.65 -14.11
CA ILE A 168 -4.06 1.98 -13.88
C ILE A 168 -3.83 1.81 -12.37
N ALA A 169 -3.97 2.88 -11.57
CA ALA A 169 -3.75 2.83 -10.13
C ALA A 169 -4.69 1.83 -9.44
N ALA A 170 -5.99 1.91 -9.75
CA ALA A 170 -7.00 0.99 -9.21
C ALA A 170 -6.76 -0.45 -9.69
N GLY A 171 -6.40 -0.65 -10.96
CA GLY A 171 -6.08 -1.95 -11.54
C GLY A 171 -4.88 -2.61 -10.86
N VAL A 172 -3.82 -1.85 -10.59
CA VAL A 172 -2.64 -2.34 -9.84
C VAL A 172 -3.01 -2.75 -8.43
N LEU A 173 -3.75 -1.90 -7.70
CA LEU A 173 -4.17 -2.22 -6.33
C LEU A 173 -5.08 -3.45 -6.30
N LEU A 174 -6.03 -3.55 -7.23
CA LEU A 174 -6.94 -4.69 -7.34
C LEU A 174 -6.18 -5.99 -7.66
N LEU A 175 -5.23 -5.94 -8.61
CA LEU A 175 -4.40 -7.08 -8.97
C LEU A 175 -3.62 -7.61 -7.78
N ILE A 176 -2.96 -6.73 -7.02
CA ILE A 176 -2.20 -7.12 -5.83
C ILE A 176 -3.13 -7.73 -4.77
N GLN A 177 -4.32 -7.16 -4.59
CA GLN A 177 -5.29 -7.68 -3.65
C GLN A 177 -5.79 -9.07 -4.05
N LEU A 178 -6.08 -9.30 -5.34
CA LEU A 178 -6.48 -10.61 -5.85
C LEU A 178 -5.37 -11.65 -5.69
N LEU A 179 -4.13 -11.29 -5.99
CA LEU A 179 -2.96 -12.16 -5.75
C LEU A 179 -2.88 -12.54 -4.27
N GLY A 180 -3.12 -11.60 -3.36
CA GLY A 180 -3.17 -11.84 -1.93
C GLY A 180 -4.22 -12.84 -1.53
N ILE A 181 -5.44 -12.65 -2.00
CA ILE A 181 -6.57 -13.56 -1.72
C ILE A 181 -6.24 -14.98 -2.21
N VAL A 182 -5.70 -15.11 -3.42
CA VAL A 182 -5.31 -16.42 -3.98
C VAL A 182 -4.24 -17.10 -3.12
N GLN A 183 -3.23 -16.34 -2.67
CA GLN A 183 -2.18 -16.88 -1.80
C GLN A 183 -2.74 -17.33 -0.45
N VAL A 184 -3.61 -16.53 0.18
CA VAL A 184 -4.28 -16.89 1.44
C VAL A 184 -5.09 -18.18 1.27
N ILE A 185 -5.92 -18.26 0.23
CA ILE A 185 -6.72 -19.46 -0.05
C ILE A 185 -5.80 -20.67 -0.20
N ARG A 186 -4.76 -20.57 -1.04
CA ARG A 186 -3.81 -21.65 -1.29
C ARG A 186 -3.12 -22.13 0.00
N ARG A 187 -2.67 -21.21 0.86
CA ARG A 187 -1.98 -21.56 2.10
C ARG A 187 -2.91 -22.19 3.15
N LEU A 188 -4.10 -21.61 3.32
CA LEU A 188 -5.04 -22.10 4.32
C LEU A 188 -5.71 -23.43 3.91
N THR A 189 -5.89 -23.68 2.61
CA THR A 189 -6.41 -24.97 2.13
C THR A 189 -5.38 -26.11 2.19
N GLN A 190 -4.11 -25.81 2.24
CA GLN A 190 -3.05 -26.81 2.46
C GLN A 190 -2.92 -27.22 3.94
N GLY A 191 -3.47 -26.45 4.86
CA GLY A 191 -3.54 -26.75 6.28
C GLY A 191 -4.84 -27.45 6.67
N SER A 192 -4.96 -27.82 7.93
CA SER A 192 -6.18 -28.41 8.53
C SER A 192 -7.25 -27.38 8.86
N THR A 193 -7.15 -26.16 8.34
CA THR A 193 -8.09 -25.06 8.61
C THR A 193 -9.45 -25.32 7.94
N GLY A 194 -10.52 -25.27 8.74
CA GLY A 194 -11.89 -25.49 8.26
C GLY A 194 -12.35 -24.39 7.29
N PHE A 195 -13.21 -24.75 6.32
CA PHE A 195 -13.76 -23.84 5.31
C PHE A 195 -14.42 -22.58 5.92
N LEU A 196 -15.18 -22.74 7.01
CA LEU A 196 -15.83 -21.62 7.70
C LEU A 196 -14.79 -20.57 8.17
N PHE A 197 -13.67 -21.05 8.66
CA PHE A 197 -12.59 -20.22 9.13
C PHE A 197 -11.93 -19.43 7.98
N LEU A 198 -11.63 -20.08 6.87
CA LEU A 198 -11.14 -19.45 5.66
C LEU A 198 -12.07 -18.33 5.19
N PHE A 199 -13.38 -18.61 5.17
CA PHE A 199 -14.40 -17.64 4.77
C PHE A 199 -14.42 -16.41 5.70
N LEU A 200 -14.46 -16.62 7.03
CA LEU A 200 -14.45 -15.53 8.01
C LEU A 200 -13.19 -14.69 7.92
N TYR A 201 -12.04 -15.32 7.76
CA TYR A 201 -10.76 -14.63 7.59
C TYR A 201 -10.76 -13.75 6.33
N LEU A 202 -11.15 -14.29 5.18
CA LEU A 202 -11.20 -13.53 3.92
C LEU A 202 -12.18 -12.36 4.01
N CYS A 203 -13.36 -12.57 4.55
CA CYS A 203 -14.35 -11.51 4.71
C CYS A 203 -13.87 -10.40 5.64
N ALA A 204 -13.34 -10.74 6.82
CA ALA A 204 -12.97 -9.76 7.83
C ALA A 204 -11.65 -9.04 7.53
N HIS A 205 -10.67 -9.74 6.94
CA HIS A 205 -9.32 -9.21 6.79
C HIS A 205 -9.00 -8.70 5.38
N GLU A 206 -9.52 -9.36 4.35
CA GLU A 206 -9.21 -9.00 2.96
C GLU A 206 -10.32 -8.18 2.30
N ILE A 207 -11.58 -8.53 2.51
CA ILE A 207 -12.70 -7.91 1.80
C ILE A 207 -13.22 -6.68 2.53
N ALA A 208 -13.46 -6.78 3.85
CA ALA A 208 -14.06 -5.68 4.61
C ALA A 208 -13.27 -4.37 4.55
N PRO A 209 -11.93 -4.32 4.72
CA PRO A 209 -11.18 -3.09 4.61
C PRO A 209 -11.31 -2.43 3.23
N PHE A 210 -11.39 -3.24 2.17
CA PHE A 210 -11.55 -2.75 0.81
C PHE A 210 -12.94 -2.14 0.59
N LEU A 211 -13.99 -2.80 1.08
CA LEU A 211 -15.36 -2.27 1.05
C LEU A 211 -15.50 -0.98 1.84
N TYR A 212 -14.82 -0.86 2.98
CA TYR A 212 -14.79 0.37 3.76
C TYR A 212 -14.18 1.55 2.98
N VAL A 213 -13.06 1.32 2.31
CA VAL A 213 -12.42 2.36 1.48
C VAL A 213 -13.34 2.79 0.34
N ILE A 214 -13.98 1.84 -0.35
CA ILE A 214 -14.96 2.14 -1.41
C ILE A 214 -16.16 2.90 -0.84
N GLY A 215 -16.74 2.43 0.28
CA GLY A 215 -17.87 3.08 0.93
C GLY A 215 -17.57 4.51 1.34
N LEU A 216 -16.41 4.75 1.96
CA LEU A 216 -15.94 6.11 2.31
C LEU A 216 -15.76 6.98 1.06
N SER A 217 -15.19 6.45 -0.02
CA SER A 217 -15.00 7.19 -1.26
C SER A 217 -16.35 7.62 -1.88
N ILE A 218 -17.35 6.73 -1.86
CA ILE A 218 -18.70 7.02 -2.35
C ILE A 218 -19.40 8.05 -1.46
N SER A 219 -19.31 7.93 -0.13
CA SER A 219 -19.89 8.88 0.81
C SER A 219 -19.25 10.26 0.67
N PHE A 220 -17.95 10.32 0.46
CA PHE A 220 -17.22 11.57 0.21
C PHE A 220 -17.67 12.22 -1.11
N SER A 221 -17.84 11.43 -2.18
CA SER A 221 -18.28 11.94 -3.49
C SER A 221 -19.74 12.45 -3.48
N ARG A 222 -20.58 11.93 -2.56
CA ARG A 222 -21.98 12.38 -2.41
C ARG A 222 -22.12 13.60 -1.48
N GLY A 223 -21.04 14.05 -0.84
CA GLY A 223 -21.07 15.14 0.12
C GLY A 223 -21.70 14.79 1.47
N ASP A 224 -22.03 13.51 1.71
CA ASP A 224 -22.67 13.06 2.95
C ASP A 224 -21.75 13.17 4.17
N LEU A 225 -20.44 13.34 3.95
CA LEU A 225 -19.40 13.53 4.98
C LEU A 225 -18.98 15.00 5.15
N LEU A 226 -19.76 15.94 4.66
CA LEU A 226 -19.55 17.33 5.03
C LEU A 226 -19.79 17.45 6.53
N LEU A 227 -18.69 17.62 7.27
CA LEU A 227 -18.72 18.05 8.67
C LEU A 227 -19.74 19.18 8.79
N PRO A 228 -20.60 19.18 9.81
CA PRO A 228 -21.55 20.24 9.99
C PRO A 228 -20.79 21.57 9.98
N THR A 229 -21.13 22.44 9.05
CA THR A 229 -20.63 23.82 8.92
C THR A 229 -21.14 24.67 10.09
N THR A 230 -20.75 24.28 11.32
CA THR A 230 -21.09 25.01 12.55
C THR A 230 -19.85 25.66 13.13
N PHE A 231 -19.06 26.35 12.30
CA PHE A 231 -18.14 27.42 12.72
C PHE A 231 -18.12 28.48 11.62
N GLN A 232 -19.24 29.26 11.54
CA GLN A 232 -19.19 30.62 11.09
C GLN A 232 -19.20 31.53 12.31
#